data_92994fe2dd9765b937fd1a52945f4314
#
_entry.id   92994fe2dd9765b937fd1a52945f4314
#
_cell.length_a   1.000
_cell.length_b   1.000
_cell.length_c   1.000
_cell.angle_alpha   90.00
_cell.angle_beta   90.00
_cell.angle_gamma   90.00
#
_symmetry.space_group_name_H-M   'P 1'
#
loop_
_entity.id
_entity.type
_entity.pdbx_description
1 polymer ?
#
loop_
_entity_poly.entity_id
_entity_poly.type
_entity_poly.pdbx_seq_one_letter_code
_entity_poly.pdbx_strand_id
1 'polypeptide(L)'
;MIEIAALGKTYRSLFGSRTVPALDNVTLRVAPGEVVGVAGPNGAGKSTLISILLGFLKPTGGQARIAGQAPRAYVESRGASYLPELLPLPPRWTTETALRRHATLAGVPAEAVAARAQHMVEWLGLEEHRKKDVRQLSKGTLQRLGLAQALIGDSDLVVLDEPTHGLDPLWTQRFRDIVRELRRPARCILIASHDLAELERLADRVAILHQGRLERVVSAGVAAADEEPAVYRISVTGAAEMIARIFPSATPVEGRANEWRLRGRVPELNRGLSELIAAGAVVVAFAPESSRLESEFRAAVEGR
;
A
#
# COMPACT_ATOMS: atom_id res chain seq x y z
N MET A 1 1.79 17.86 -0.49
CA MET A 1 0.42 18.17 -0.03
C MET A 1 0.24 17.88 1.46
N ILE A 2 0.78 16.78 1.98
CA ILE A 2 0.76 16.46 3.42
C ILE A 2 2.10 16.80 4.04
N GLU A 3 2.10 17.46 5.19
CA GLU A 3 3.29 17.78 5.98
C GLU A 3 3.08 17.29 7.41
N ILE A 4 3.98 16.46 7.87
CA ILE A 4 3.99 15.89 9.21
C ILE A 4 5.34 16.27 9.81
N ALA A 5 5.34 16.94 10.97
CA ALA A 5 6.55 17.40 11.64
C ALA A 5 6.54 16.96 13.12
N ALA A 6 7.50 16.13 13.47
CA ALA A 6 7.73 15.61 14.83
C ALA A 6 6.43 15.09 15.50
N LEU A 7 5.57 14.40 14.73
CA LEU A 7 4.25 14.00 15.16
C LEU A 7 4.33 12.93 16.24
N GLY A 8 3.68 13.19 17.37
CA GLY A 8 3.56 12.27 18.49
C GLY A 8 2.11 12.05 18.90
N LYS A 9 1.80 10.81 19.28
CA LYS A 9 0.51 10.45 19.88
C LYS A 9 0.69 9.45 20.99
N THR A 10 0.24 9.82 22.18
CA THR A 10 0.22 8.96 23.36
C THR A 10 -1.22 8.79 23.82
N TYR A 11 -1.65 7.55 23.99
CA TYR A 11 -2.92 7.21 24.60
C TYR A 11 -2.73 7.06 26.12
N ARG A 12 -3.70 7.58 26.88
CA ARG A 12 -3.74 7.42 28.34
C ARG A 12 -4.91 6.50 28.69
N SER A 13 -4.69 5.55 29.59
CA SER A 13 -5.75 4.72 30.16
C SER A 13 -6.76 5.62 30.91
N LEU A 14 -8.04 5.23 30.91
CA LEU A 14 -9.10 5.92 31.64
C LEU A 14 -8.76 6.09 33.14
N PHE A 15 -7.99 5.21 33.73
CA PHE A 15 -7.56 5.27 35.15
C PHE A 15 -6.15 5.88 35.31
N GLY A 16 -5.59 6.54 34.32
CA GLY A 16 -4.37 7.34 34.40
C GLY A 16 -3.05 6.58 34.65
N SER A 17 -3.09 5.28 34.89
CA SER A 17 -1.92 4.49 35.31
C SER A 17 -1.06 3.95 34.18
N ARG A 18 -1.55 3.97 32.93
CA ARG A 18 -0.84 3.43 31.77
C ARG A 18 -0.87 4.40 30.58
N THR A 19 0.29 4.72 30.07
CA THR A 19 0.46 5.49 28.81
C THR A 19 1.02 4.58 27.74
N VAL A 20 0.43 4.62 26.53
CA VAL A 20 0.89 3.85 25.38
C VAL A 20 1.24 4.84 24.27
N PRO A 21 2.53 5.00 23.96
CA PRO A 21 2.94 5.79 22.79
C PRO A 21 2.54 5.02 21.53
N ALA A 22 1.76 5.67 20.66
CA ALA A 22 1.33 5.11 19.38
C ALA A 22 2.05 5.74 18.19
N LEU A 23 2.51 7.00 18.34
CA LEU A 23 3.41 7.68 17.41
C LEU A 23 4.44 8.46 18.24
N ASP A 24 5.70 8.42 17.79
CA ASP A 24 6.83 9.08 18.40
C ASP A 24 7.71 9.74 17.34
N ASN A 25 7.67 11.08 17.31
CA ASN A 25 8.52 11.93 16.46
C ASN A 25 8.47 11.59 14.95
N VAL A 26 7.30 11.27 14.42
CA VAL A 26 7.13 10.96 12.99
C VAL A 26 7.22 12.24 12.16
N THR A 27 8.13 12.27 11.18
CA THR A 27 8.28 13.38 10.22
C THR A 27 8.22 12.83 8.80
N LEU A 28 7.22 13.27 8.02
CA LEU A 28 6.98 12.79 6.67
C LEU A 28 6.38 13.91 5.82
N ARG A 29 6.80 14.02 4.56
CA ARG A 29 6.17 14.88 3.56
C ARG A 29 5.67 14.04 2.40
N VAL A 30 4.47 14.39 1.92
CA VAL A 30 3.87 13.79 0.72
C VAL A 30 3.54 14.91 -0.26
N ALA A 31 4.10 14.83 -1.45
CA ALA A 31 3.89 15.82 -2.51
C ALA A 31 2.50 15.71 -3.12
N PRO A 32 1.98 16.78 -3.75
CA PRO A 32 0.83 16.66 -4.66
C PRO A 32 1.15 15.68 -5.80
N GLY A 33 0.19 14.88 -6.22
CA GLY A 33 0.36 13.87 -7.28
C GLY A 33 1.01 12.57 -6.82
N GLU A 34 1.50 12.49 -5.59
CA GLU A 34 2.28 11.36 -5.09
C GLU A 34 1.39 10.26 -4.48
N VAL A 35 1.78 9.02 -4.72
CA VAL A 35 1.25 7.83 -4.03
C VAL A 35 2.28 7.37 -3.00
N VAL A 36 1.94 7.43 -1.72
CA VAL A 36 2.82 7.00 -0.62
C VAL A 36 2.24 5.78 0.08
N GLY A 37 3.03 4.71 0.13
CA GLY A 37 2.78 3.56 0.96
C GLY A 37 3.15 3.82 2.42
N VAL A 38 2.37 3.28 3.37
CA VAL A 38 2.71 3.24 4.79
C VAL A 38 2.77 1.78 5.20
N ALA A 39 3.98 1.24 5.32
CA ALA A 39 4.23 -0.14 5.71
C ALA A 39 4.50 -0.24 7.21
N GLY A 40 4.14 -1.37 7.80
CA GLY A 40 4.46 -1.66 9.20
C GLY A 40 3.65 -2.82 9.75
N PRO A 41 4.15 -3.52 10.78
CA PRO A 41 3.39 -4.57 11.43
C PRO A 41 2.15 -4.04 12.15
N ASN A 42 1.31 -4.94 12.64
CA ASN A 42 0.17 -4.56 13.47
C ASN A 42 0.67 -3.84 14.73
N GLY A 43 0.01 -2.72 15.08
CA GLY A 43 0.46 -1.88 16.19
C GLY A 43 1.59 -0.89 15.87
N ALA A 44 2.10 -0.84 14.64
CA ALA A 44 3.15 0.11 14.24
C ALA A 44 2.74 1.59 14.28
N GLY A 45 1.43 1.89 14.39
CA GLY A 45 0.92 3.26 14.43
C GLY A 45 0.22 3.72 13.15
N LYS A 46 0.09 2.86 12.12
CA LYS A 46 -0.55 3.21 10.83
C LYS A 46 -1.94 3.82 10.99
N SER A 47 -2.86 3.14 11.65
CA SER A 47 -4.24 3.61 11.83
C SER A 47 -4.32 4.86 12.72
N THR A 48 -3.37 5.05 13.66
CA THR A 48 -3.25 6.28 14.44
C THR A 48 -2.82 7.45 13.55
N LEU A 49 -1.85 7.25 12.66
CA LEU A 49 -1.41 8.23 11.69
C LEU A 49 -2.56 8.64 10.76
N ILE A 50 -3.26 7.65 10.19
CA ILE A 50 -4.45 7.84 9.34
C ILE A 50 -5.52 8.64 10.10
N SER A 51 -5.83 8.27 11.34
CA SER A 51 -6.85 8.96 12.15
C SER A 51 -6.52 10.43 12.42
N ILE A 52 -5.23 10.76 12.56
CA ILE A 52 -4.78 12.16 12.71
C ILE A 52 -4.92 12.89 11.37
N LEU A 53 -4.52 12.29 10.25
CA LEU A 53 -4.63 12.90 8.92
C LEU A 53 -6.09 13.09 8.47
N LEU A 54 -7.01 12.26 8.93
CA LEU A 54 -8.44 12.43 8.70
C LEU A 54 -9.12 13.40 9.71
N GLY A 55 -8.35 13.92 10.68
CA GLY A 55 -8.88 14.83 11.69
C GLY A 55 -9.74 14.20 12.77
N PHE A 56 -9.78 12.85 12.85
CA PHE A 56 -10.51 12.10 13.90
C PHE A 56 -9.78 12.17 15.25
N LEU A 57 -8.44 12.28 15.21
CA LEU A 57 -7.61 12.38 16.39
C LEU A 57 -6.73 13.63 16.36
N LYS A 58 -6.53 14.24 17.54
CA LYS A 58 -5.51 15.28 17.72
C LYS A 58 -4.19 14.64 18.15
N PRO A 59 -3.04 15.08 17.61
CA PRO A 59 -1.74 14.68 18.12
C PRO A 59 -1.53 15.16 19.56
N THR A 60 -0.62 14.51 20.30
CA THR A 60 -0.17 14.95 21.63
C THR A 60 1.11 15.77 21.56
N GLY A 61 1.83 15.71 20.44
CA GLY A 61 3.04 16.49 20.14
C GLY A 61 3.22 16.65 18.64
N GLY A 62 4.00 17.64 18.23
CA GLY A 62 4.21 17.94 16.83
C GLY A 62 2.97 18.45 16.10
N GLN A 63 2.98 18.37 14.77
CA GLN A 63 1.85 18.84 13.96
C GLN A 63 1.73 18.09 12.65
N ALA A 64 0.51 18.04 12.11
CA ALA A 64 0.23 17.62 10.73
C ALA A 64 -0.55 18.72 10.00
N ARG A 65 -0.25 18.93 8.72
CA ARG A 65 -0.94 19.86 7.84
C ARG A 65 -1.24 19.20 6.50
N ILE A 66 -2.37 19.57 5.91
CA ILE A 66 -2.76 19.15 4.56
C ILE A 66 -3.07 20.41 3.77
N ALA A 67 -2.32 20.65 2.70
CA ALA A 67 -2.37 21.90 1.94
C ALA A 67 -2.28 23.16 2.85
N GLY A 68 -1.40 23.12 3.86
CA GLY A 68 -1.19 24.20 4.83
C GLY A 68 -2.24 24.30 5.95
N GLN A 69 -3.35 23.55 5.89
CA GLN A 69 -4.43 23.58 6.88
C GLN A 69 -4.28 22.45 7.93
N ALA A 70 -4.90 22.61 9.09
CA ALA A 70 -5.05 21.52 10.04
C ALA A 70 -5.89 20.38 9.39
N PRO A 71 -5.59 19.09 9.65
CA PRO A 71 -6.26 17.98 8.99
C PRO A 71 -7.79 18.04 9.06
N ARG A 72 -8.34 18.32 10.23
CA ARG A 72 -9.79 18.43 10.41
C ARG A 72 -10.39 19.55 9.56
N ALA A 73 -9.80 20.74 9.54
CA ALA A 73 -10.28 21.86 8.75
C ALA A 73 -10.21 21.58 7.25
N TYR A 74 -9.15 20.88 6.81
CA TYR A 74 -9.04 20.43 5.41
C TYR A 74 -10.15 19.46 5.05
N VAL A 75 -10.37 18.41 5.86
CA VAL A 75 -11.39 17.38 5.59
C VAL A 75 -12.80 17.97 5.62
N GLU A 76 -13.10 18.89 6.55
CA GLU A 76 -14.39 19.59 6.62
C GLU A 76 -14.63 20.49 5.40
N SER A 77 -13.58 21.10 4.82
CA SER A 77 -13.71 22.04 3.69
C SER A 77 -13.56 21.41 2.31
N ARG A 78 -12.78 20.33 2.17
CA ARG A 78 -12.40 19.73 0.89
C ARG A 78 -12.79 18.26 0.75
N GLY A 79 -13.21 17.62 1.85
CA GLY A 79 -13.47 16.19 1.91
C GLY A 79 -12.20 15.35 1.90
N ALA A 80 -12.39 14.06 2.14
CA ALA A 80 -11.37 13.02 1.98
C ALA A 80 -12.04 11.73 1.51
N SER A 81 -11.40 11.04 0.59
CA SER A 81 -11.76 9.67 0.20
C SER A 81 -11.09 8.71 1.18
N TYR A 82 -11.88 7.98 1.96
CA TYR A 82 -11.34 7.08 2.98
C TYR A 82 -11.94 5.68 2.90
N LEU A 83 -11.08 4.69 2.73
CA LEU A 83 -11.40 3.28 2.92
C LEU A 83 -10.80 2.81 4.25
N PRO A 84 -11.60 2.51 5.28
CA PRO A 84 -11.12 1.90 6.51
C PRO A 84 -10.85 0.40 6.32
N GLU A 85 -9.97 -0.18 7.14
CA GLU A 85 -9.70 -1.63 7.17
C GLU A 85 -10.99 -2.45 7.42
N LEU A 86 -11.84 -1.97 8.34
CA LEU A 86 -13.16 -2.55 8.61
C LEU A 86 -14.25 -1.59 8.12
N LEU A 87 -15.08 -2.07 7.21
CA LEU A 87 -16.15 -1.27 6.61
C LEU A 87 -17.45 -1.40 7.42
N PRO A 88 -17.82 -0.40 8.23
CA PRO A 88 -19.01 -0.44 9.09
C PRO A 88 -20.27 -0.04 8.33
N LEU A 89 -20.70 -0.84 7.35
CA LEU A 89 -21.95 -0.60 6.63
C LEU A 89 -23.14 -1.29 7.29
N PRO A 90 -24.33 -0.67 7.32
CA PRO A 90 -25.53 -1.30 7.82
C PRO A 90 -25.84 -2.60 7.06
N PRO A 91 -25.98 -3.75 7.74
CA PRO A 91 -26.04 -5.06 7.10
C PRO A 91 -27.27 -5.29 6.20
N ARG A 92 -28.33 -4.50 6.40
CA ARG A 92 -29.59 -4.56 5.62
C ARG A 92 -29.66 -3.54 4.48
N TRP A 93 -28.64 -2.72 4.29
CA TRP A 93 -28.60 -1.87 3.10
C TRP A 93 -28.23 -2.72 1.89
N THR A 94 -28.86 -2.43 0.75
CA THR A 94 -28.37 -2.95 -0.52
C THR A 94 -27.11 -2.19 -0.96
N THR A 95 -26.30 -2.81 -1.82
CA THR A 95 -25.14 -2.17 -2.44
C THR A 95 -25.52 -0.80 -3.04
N GLU A 96 -26.60 -0.74 -3.80
CA GLU A 96 -27.08 0.52 -4.39
C GLU A 96 -27.48 1.54 -3.33
N THR A 97 -28.19 1.12 -2.29
CA THR A 97 -28.61 2.02 -1.20
C THR A 97 -27.38 2.58 -0.49
N ALA A 98 -26.38 1.76 -0.21
CA ALA A 98 -25.12 2.19 0.41
C ALA A 98 -24.44 3.28 -0.44
N LEU A 99 -24.26 3.03 -1.73
CA LEU A 99 -23.60 3.99 -2.64
C LEU A 99 -24.38 5.29 -2.79
N ARG A 100 -25.69 5.24 -2.98
CA ARG A 100 -26.51 6.47 -3.09
C ARG A 100 -26.42 7.32 -1.83
N ARG A 101 -26.50 6.70 -0.64
CA ARG A 101 -26.39 7.44 0.63
C ARG A 101 -24.99 8.04 0.82
N HIS A 102 -23.94 7.31 0.46
CA HIS A 102 -22.58 7.85 0.52
C HIS A 102 -22.36 8.97 -0.50
N ALA A 103 -22.94 8.87 -1.71
CA ALA A 103 -22.90 9.97 -2.67
C ALA A 103 -23.51 11.26 -2.10
N THR A 104 -24.69 11.14 -1.47
CA THR A 104 -25.35 12.28 -0.81
C THR A 104 -24.48 12.84 0.34
N LEU A 105 -23.92 11.97 1.18
CA LEU A 105 -23.03 12.40 2.28
C LEU A 105 -21.73 13.03 1.78
N ALA A 106 -21.24 12.61 0.62
CA ALA A 106 -20.07 13.20 -0.04
C ALA A 106 -20.37 14.52 -0.76
N GLY A 107 -21.60 15.03 -0.68
CA GLY A 107 -22.00 16.30 -1.30
C GLY A 107 -22.27 16.23 -2.81
N VAL A 108 -22.48 15.03 -3.36
CA VAL A 108 -22.88 14.90 -4.77
C VAL A 108 -24.29 15.52 -4.94
N PRO A 109 -24.51 16.41 -5.94
CA PRO A 109 -25.80 17.02 -6.20
C PRO A 109 -26.92 15.98 -6.36
N ALA A 110 -28.08 16.25 -5.84
CA ALA A 110 -29.18 15.27 -5.75
C ALA A 110 -29.52 14.62 -7.11
N GLU A 111 -29.51 15.41 -8.18
CA GLU A 111 -29.72 14.98 -9.56
C GLU A 111 -28.62 14.05 -10.10
N ALA A 112 -27.41 14.15 -9.59
CA ALA A 112 -26.25 13.34 -10.01
C ALA A 112 -26.06 12.07 -9.16
N VAL A 113 -26.70 11.94 -8.00
CA VAL A 113 -26.51 10.82 -7.05
C VAL A 113 -26.73 9.47 -7.73
N ALA A 114 -27.81 9.33 -8.52
CA ALA A 114 -28.13 8.07 -9.17
C ALA A 114 -27.07 7.67 -10.23
N ALA A 115 -26.67 8.62 -11.07
CA ALA A 115 -25.65 8.40 -12.10
C ALA A 115 -24.28 8.10 -11.47
N ARG A 116 -23.92 8.82 -10.39
CA ARG A 116 -22.65 8.58 -9.68
C ARG A 116 -22.61 7.20 -9.02
N ALA A 117 -23.71 6.78 -8.37
CA ALA A 117 -23.82 5.44 -7.79
C ALA A 117 -23.76 4.36 -8.86
N GLN A 118 -24.41 4.54 -10.01
CA GLN A 118 -24.36 3.62 -11.15
C GLN A 118 -22.92 3.50 -11.68
N HIS A 119 -22.23 4.61 -11.90
CA HIS A 119 -20.84 4.61 -12.32
C HIS A 119 -19.94 3.82 -11.34
N MET A 120 -20.12 3.98 -10.03
CA MET A 120 -19.34 3.21 -9.04
C MET A 120 -19.66 1.72 -9.09
N VAL A 121 -20.92 1.33 -9.34
CA VAL A 121 -21.31 -0.07 -9.52
C VAL A 121 -20.57 -0.69 -10.70
N GLU A 122 -20.52 -0.01 -11.84
CA GLU A 122 -19.84 -0.48 -13.06
C GLU A 122 -18.32 -0.50 -12.88
N TRP A 123 -17.74 0.58 -12.36
CA TRP A 123 -16.29 0.72 -12.21
C TRP A 123 -15.68 -0.31 -11.27
N LEU A 124 -16.43 -0.72 -10.22
CA LEU A 124 -16.00 -1.72 -9.22
C LEU A 124 -16.62 -3.12 -9.46
N GLY A 125 -17.27 -3.37 -10.61
CA GLY A 125 -17.83 -4.66 -10.97
C GLY A 125 -18.86 -5.19 -9.97
N LEU A 126 -19.78 -4.33 -9.54
CA LEU A 126 -20.78 -4.64 -8.52
C LEU A 126 -22.18 -4.89 -9.10
N GLU A 127 -22.33 -5.01 -10.43
CA GLU A 127 -23.61 -5.09 -11.14
C GLU A 127 -24.47 -6.23 -10.62
N GLU A 128 -23.94 -7.45 -10.53
CA GLU A 128 -24.64 -8.63 -10.03
C GLU A 128 -24.96 -8.58 -8.54
N HIS A 129 -24.33 -7.66 -7.82
CA HIS A 129 -24.49 -7.47 -6.37
C HIS A 129 -25.31 -6.24 -6.01
N ARG A 130 -25.76 -5.46 -6.99
CA ARG A 130 -26.44 -4.17 -6.82
C ARG A 130 -27.61 -4.21 -5.84
N LYS A 131 -28.44 -5.26 -5.93
CA LYS A 131 -29.66 -5.42 -5.10
C LYS A 131 -29.44 -6.32 -3.87
N LYS A 132 -28.22 -6.88 -3.69
CA LYS A 132 -27.90 -7.71 -2.53
C LYS A 132 -27.67 -6.87 -1.29
N ASP A 133 -28.13 -7.36 -0.15
CA ASP A 133 -27.83 -6.79 1.15
C ASP A 133 -26.33 -6.89 1.44
N VAL A 134 -25.76 -5.91 2.15
CA VAL A 134 -24.34 -5.89 2.58
C VAL A 134 -23.96 -7.19 3.29
N ARG A 135 -24.82 -7.73 4.16
CA ARG A 135 -24.57 -9.00 4.88
C ARG A 135 -24.47 -10.25 3.98
N GLN A 136 -24.91 -10.16 2.73
CA GLN A 136 -24.86 -11.25 1.76
C GLN A 136 -23.63 -11.21 0.86
N LEU A 137 -22.83 -10.14 0.97
CA LEU A 137 -21.64 -9.96 0.15
C LEU A 137 -20.49 -10.79 0.68
N SER A 138 -19.70 -11.34 -0.24
CA SER A 138 -18.41 -11.94 0.11
C SER A 138 -17.45 -10.87 0.60
N LYS A 139 -16.38 -11.25 1.30
CA LYS A 139 -15.35 -10.33 1.79
C LYS A 139 -14.77 -9.47 0.66
N GLY A 140 -14.42 -10.07 -0.48
CA GLY A 140 -13.90 -9.33 -1.64
C GLY A 140 -14.92 -8.41 -2.28
N THR A 141 -16.21 -8.81 -2.35
CA THR A 141 -17.28 -7.93 -2.84
C THR A 141 -17.54 -6.77 -1.88
N LEU A 142 -17.49 -7.02 -0.57
CA LEU A 142 -17.60 -5.97 0.45
C LEU A 142 -16.44 -4.98 0.35
N GLN A 143 -15.22 -5.47 0.11
CA GLN A 143 -14.05 -4.62 -0.09
C GLN A 143 -14.20 -3.72 -1.32
N ARG A 144 -14.71 -4.26 -2.44
CA ARG A 144 -15.04 -3.47 -3.64
C ARG A 144 -16.11 -2.41 -3.38
N LEU A 145 -17.13 -2.74 -2.60
CA LEU A 145 -18.13 -1.77 -2.15
C LEU A 145 -17.51 -0.68 -1.27
N GLY A 146 -16.57 -1.04 -0.40
CA GLY A 146 -15.81 -0.07 0.40
C GLY A 146 -14.99 0.89 -0.45
N LEU A 147 -14.30 0.38 -1.48
CA LEU A 147 -13.59 1.21 -2.45
C LEU A 147 -14.56 2.15 -3.20
N ALA A 148 -15.69 1.63 -3.68
CA ALA A 148 -16.71 2.43 -4.34
C ALA A 148 -17.22 3.56 -3.44
N GLN A 149 -17.51 3.26 -2.19
CA GLN A 149 -17.93 4.24 -1.19
C GLN A 149 -16.85 5.30 -0.92
N ALA A 150 -15.60 4.89 -0.76
CA ALA A 150 -14.49 5.80 -0.50
C ALA A 150 -14.27 6.78 -1.66
N LEU A 151 -14.40 6.30 -2.91
CA LEU A 151 -14.07 7.05 -4.12
C LEU A 151 -15.26 7.84 -4.72
N ILE A 152 -16.44 7.71 -4.13
CA ILE A 152 -17.64 8.33 -4.67
C ILE A 152 -17.61 9.86 -4.65
N GLY A 153 -16.90 10.45 -3.67
CA GLY A 153 -16.79 11.91 -3.50
C GLY A 153 -15.68 12.58 -4.30
N ASP A 154 -14.80 11.82 -4.95
CA ASP A 154 -13.72 12.32 -5.82
C ASP A 154 -12.78 13.37 -5.19
N SER A 155 -12.33 13.15 -3.95
CA SER A 155 -11.47 14.06 -3.19
C SER A 155 -10.01 14.04 -3.66
N ASP A 156 -9.25 15.12 -3.39
CA ASP A 156 -7.82 15.19 -3.66
C ASP A 156 -6.97 14.47 -2.60
N LEU A 157 -7.50 14.26 -1.40
CA LEU A 157 -6.92 13.41 -0.38
C LEU A 157 -7.58 12.03 -0.43
N VAL A 158 -6.82 11.00 -0.78
CA VAL A 158 -7.27 9.60 -0.80
C VAL A 158 -6.45 8.81 0.23
N VAL A 159 -7.12 8.16 1.17
CA VAL A 159 -6.51 7.34 2.21
C VAL A 159 -7.14 5.96 2.17
N LEU A 160 -6.34 4.93 1.95
CA LEU A 160 -6.78 3.55 1.82
C LEU A 160 -6.06 2.69 2.85
N ASP A 161 -6.81 2.11 3.79
CA ASP A 161 -6.29 1.23 4.83
C ASP A 161 -6.57 -0.22 4.46
N GLU A 162 -5.52 -1.01 4.23
CA GLU A 162 -5.54 -2.42 3.77
C GLU A 162 -6.47 -2.67 2.55
N PRO A 163 -6.32 -1.90 1.44
CA PRO A 163 -7.32 -1.89 0.36
C PRO A 163 -7.43 -3.20 -0.42
N THR A 164 -6.39 -4.02 -0.44
CA THR A 164 -6.38 -5.31 -1.17
C THR A 164 -6.80 -6.49 -0.29
N HIS A 165 -7.04 -6.26 1.00
CA HIS A 165 -7.37 -7.32 1.94
C HIS A 165 -8.68 -8.04 1.55
N GLY A 166 -8.58 -9.33 1.21
CA GLY A 166 -9.72 -10.18 0.81
C GLY A 166 -10.11 -10.08 -0.66
N LEU A 167 -9.37 -9.33 -1.48
CA LEU A 167 -9.49 -9.39 -2.93
C LEU A 167 -8.80 -10.66 -3.47
N ASP A 168 -9.36 -11.24 -4.52
CA ASP A 168 -8.69 -12.26 -5.31
C ASP A 168 -7.58 -11.63 -6.21
N PRO A 169 -6.70 -12.45 -6.84
CA PRO A 169 -5.61 -11.92 -7.67
C PRO A 169 -6.07 -11.05 -8.83
N LEU A 170 -7.23 -11.34 -9.44
CA LEU A 170 -7.78 -10.57 -10.55
C LEU A 170 -8.20 -9.17 -10.07
N TRP A 171 -8.91 -9.11 -8.96
CA TRP A 171 -9.33 -7.84 -8.37
C TRP A 171 -8.16 -7.06 -7.74
N THR A 172 -7.15 -7.72 -7.23
CA THR A 172 -5.90 -7.07 -6.81
C THR A 172 -5.22 -6.38 -8.01
N GLN A 173 -5.18 -7.04 -9.18
CA GLN A 173 -4.67 -6.42 -10.40
C GLN A 173 -5.55 -5.23 -10.83
N ARG A 174 -6.88 -5.38 -10.83
CA ARG A 174 -7.82 -4.28 -11.14
C ARG A 174 -7.67 -3.10 -10.18
N PHE A 175 -7.42 -3.36 -8.90
CA PHE A 175 -7.14 -2.30 -7.92
C PHE A 175 -5.89 -1.48 -8.28
N ARG A 176 -4.83 -2.13 -8.78
CA ARG A 176 -3.64 -1.41 -9.26
C ARG A 176 -3.98 -0.47 -10.42
N ASP A 177 -4.82 -0.91 -11.34
CA ASP A 177 -5.27 -0.06 -12.46
C ASP A 177 -6.12 1.10 -11.94
N ILE A 178 -7.02 0.87 -10.99
CA ILE A 178 -7.80 1.91 -10.32
C ILE A 178 -6.87 2.95 -9.65
N VAL A 179 -5.83 2.54 -8.95
CA VAL A 179 -4.87 3.48 -8.36
C VAL A 179 -4.16 4.31 -9.43
N ARG A 180 -3.81 3.73 -10.58
CA ARG A 180 -3.23 4.47 -11.72
C ARG A 180 -4.22 5.45 -12.32
N GLU A 181 -5.49 5.06 -12.50
CA GLU A 181 -6.59 5.92 -12.98
C GLU A 181 -6.86 7.08 -12.02
N LEU A 182 -6.69 6.86 -10.70
CA LEU A 182 -6.87 7.88 -9.68
C LEU A 182 -5.76 8.94 -9.66
N ARG A 183 -4.57 8.68 -10.22
CA ARG A 183 -3.45 9.62 -10.21
C ARG A 183 -3.81 10.89 -11.00
N ARG A 184 -3.63 12.03 -10.35
CA ARG A 184 -3.74 13.37 -10.95
C ARG A 184 -2.85 14.37 -10.19
N PRO A 185 -2.41 15.48 -10.81
CA PRO A 185 -1.38 16.38 -10.24
C PRO A 185 -1.70 16.91 -8.84
N ALA A 186 -2.97 17.13 -8.51
CA ALA A 186 -3.36 17.64 -7.19
C ALA A 186 -3.63 16.54 -6.16
N ARG A 187 -3.87 15.29 -6.60
CA ARG A 187 -4.30 14.20 -5.72
C ARG A 187 -3.13 13.55 -5.02
N CYS A 188 -3.28 13.39 -3.72
CA CYS A 188 -2.37 12.65 -2.88
C CYS A 188 -3.05 11.34 -2.45
N ILE A 189 -2.39 10.21 -2.66
CA ILE A 189 -2.90 8.89 -2.29
C ILE A 189 -2.00 8.29 -1.23
N LEU A 190 -2.56 7.95 -0.07
CA LEU A 190 -1.87 7.26 1.01
C LEU A 190 -2.47 5.86 1.16
N ILE A 191 -1.62 4.84 1.04
CA ILE A 191 -2.02 3.43 1.12
C ILE A 191 -1.31 2.80 2.30
N ALA A 192 -2.05 2.45 3.36
CA ALA A 192 -1.49 1.65 4.45
C ALA A 192 -1.70 0.17 4.15
N SER A 193 -0.64 -0.61 4.24
CA SER A 193 -0.71 -2.07 4.08
C SER A 193 0.46 -2.76 4.77
N HIS A 194 0.25 -4.02 5.11
CA HIS A 194 1.32 -4.94 5.52
C HIS A 194 1.85 -5.77 4.32
N ASP A 195 1.20 -5.70 3.16
CA ASP A 195 1.65 -6.34 1.93
C ASP A 195 2.66 -5.43 1.21
N LEU A 196 3.94 -5.71 1.45
CA LEU A 196 5.05 -4.94 0.90
C LEU A 196 5.13 -5.06 -0.63
N ALA A 197 4.81 -6.24 -1.18
CA ALA A 197 4.86 -6.47 -2.61
C ALA A 197 3.81 -5.64 -3.37
N GLU A 198 2.64 -5.43 -2.76
CA GLU A 198 1.62 -4.54 -3.32
C GLU A 198 2.04 -3.06 -3.20
N LEU A 199 2.59 -2.64 -2.05
CA LEU A 199 3.07 -1.26 -1.89
C LEU A 199 4.19 -0.93 -2.87
N GLU A 200 5.11 -1.86 -3.13
CA GLU A 200 6.21 -1.68 -4.09
C GLU A 200 5.72 -1.46 -5.53
N ARG A 201 4.58 -2.05 -5.89
CA ARG A 201 3.97 -1.91 -7.22
C ARG A 201 3.10 -0.67 -7.39
N LEU A 202 2.60 -0.10 -6.29
CA LEU A 202 1.60 0.96 -6.30
C LEU A 202 2.17 2.32 -5.94
N ALA A 203 3.09 2.36 -4.97
CA ALA A 203 3.59 3.60 -4.39
C ALA A 203 4.81 4.16 -5.13
N ASP A 204 5.01 5.46 -5.05
CA ASP A 204 6.24 6.13 -5.48
C ASP A 204 7.31 6.01 -4.39
N ARG A 205 6.87 6.10 -3.12
CA ARG A 205 7.70 5.87 -1.93
C ARG A 205 6.90 5.12 -0.87
N VAL A 206 7.62 4.38 -0.02
CA VAL A 206 7.05 3.67 1.12
C VAL A 206 7.69 4.14 2.41
N ALA A 207 6.88 4.62 3.34
CA ALA A 207 7.25 4.98 4.69
C ALA A 207 7.12 3.74 5.59
N ILE A 208 8.21 3.28 6.19
CA ILE A 208 8.24 2.12 7.08
C ILE A 208 8.05 2.61 8.51
N LEU A 209 6.92 2.24 9.12
CA LEU A 209 6.60 2.51 10.52
C LEU A 209 6.87 1.27 11.37
N HIS A 210 7.56 1.47 12.49
CA HIS A 210 7.74 0.44 13.51
C HIS A 210 7.65 1.06 14.91
N GLN A 211 6.85 0.45 15.78
CA GLN A 211 6.64 0.90 17.18
C GLN A 211 6.38 2.42 17.31
N GLY A 212 5.58 2.97 16.41
CA GLY A 212 5.22 4.38 16.40
C GLY A 212 6.25 5.32 15.79
N ARG A 213 7.37 4.83 15.29
CA ARG A 213 8.43 5.64 14.67
C ARG A 213 8.49 5.43 13.18
N LEU A 214 8.87 6.48 12.46
CA LEU A 214 9.24 6.38 11.06
C LEU A 214 10.71 5.96 10.97
N GLU A 215 10.94 4.70 10.68
CA GLU A 215 12.29 4.15 10.61
C GLU A 215 12.98 4.53 9.30
N ARG A 216 12.24 4.46 8.19
CA ARG A 216 12.80 4.71 6.85
C ARG A 216 11.74 5.12 5.84
N VAL A 217 12.16 5.87 4.82
CA VAL A 217 11.36 6.11 3.60
C VAL A 217 12.15 5.57 2.43
N VAL A 218 11.57 4.63 1.70
CA VAL A 218 12.20 3.92 0.58
C VAL A 218 11.48 4.32 -0.70
N SER A 219 12.23 4.67 -1.76
CA SER A 219 11.64 4.82 -3.10
C SER A 219 11.19 3.46 -3.62
N ALA A 220 9.94 3.37 -4.07
CA ALA A 220 9.37 2.19 -4.68
C ALA A 220 9.51 2.26 -6.21
N GLY A 221 9.55 1.10 -6.86
CA GLY A 221 9.61 0.99 -8.32
C GLY A 221 10.93 0.49 -8.89
N VAL A 222 10.89 0.04 -10.13
CA VAL A 222 11.96 -0.68 -10.84
C VAL A 222 13.23 0.17 -11.05
N ALA A 223 13.10 1.50 -11.13
CA ALA A 223 14.23 2.39 -11.39
C ALA A 223 15.29 2.45 -10.26
N ALA A 224 14.94 2.03 -9.04
CA ALA A 224 15.86 2.04 -7.90
C ALA A 224 16.60 0.70 -7.70
N ALA A 225 16.26 -0.33 -8.48
CA ALA A 225 16.80 -1.68 -8.31
C ALA A 225 18.22 -1.88 -8.89
N ASP A 226 18.70 -0.96 -9.76
CA ASP A 226 19.91 -1.19 -10.55
C ASP A 226 21.21 -0.81 -9.84
N GLU A 227 21.18 -0.05 -8.73
CA GLU A 227 22.38 0.53 -8.14
C GLU A 227 22.98 -0.25 -6.95
N GLU A 228 22.19 -1.05 -6.24
CA GLU A 228 22.66 -1.80 -5.07
C GLU A 228 22.71 -3.32 -5.32
N PRO A 229 23.73 -4.03 -4.77
CA PRO A 229 23.79 -5.48 -4.87
C PRO A 229 22.62 -6.13 -4.11
N ALA A 230 21.83 -6.95 -4.79
CA ALA A 230 20.74 -7.72 -4.19
C ALA A 230 20.96 -9.23 -4.34
N VAL A 231 20.19 -10.04 -3.61
CA VAL A 231 20.21 -11.49 -3.74
C VAL A 231 19.10 -11.91 -4.69
N TYR A 232 19.49 -12.67 -5.72
CA TYR A 232 18.59 -13.22 -6.73
C TYR A 232 18.57 -14.73 -6.64
N ARG A 233 17.43 -15.32 -6.90
CA ARG A 233 17.28 -16.75 -7.10
C ARG A 233 17.23 -17.04 -8.60
N ILE A 234 18.06 -17.99 -9.02
CA ILE A 234 18.08 -18.49 -10.38
C ILE A 234 17.76 -19.99 -10.39
N SER A 235 16.91 -20.42 -11.32
CA SER A 235 16.66 -21.82 -11.63
C SER A 235 17.19 -22.11 -13.04
N VAL A 236 18.08 -23.11 -13.16
CA VAL A 236 18.77 -23.41 -14.40
C VAL A 236 18.75 -24.91 -14.67
N THR A 237 18.54 -25.28 -15.94
CA THR A 237 18.69 -26.67 -16.41
C THR A 237 19.81 -26.74 -17.47
N GLY A 238 20.61 -27.80 -17.46
CA GLY A 238 21.80 -27.91 -18.29
C GLY A 238 22.94 -27.01 -17.79
N ALA A 239 24.18 -27.42 -18.00
CA ALA A 239 25.40 -26.68 -17.65
C ALA A 239 25.44 -26.10 -16.23
N ALA A 240 24.83 -26.78 -15.26
CA ALA A 240 24.76 -26.33 -13.86
C ALA A 240 26.15 -26.13 -13.21
N GLU A 241 27.14 -26.92 -13.63
CA GLU A 241 28.53 -26.78 -13.23
C GLU A 241 29.18 -25.44 -13.64
N MET A 242 28.64 -24.77 -14.64
CA MET A 242 29.12 -23.47 -15.09
C MET A 242 28.71 -22.33 -14.15
N ILE A 243 27.68 -22.53 -13.33
CA ILE A 243 27.18 -21.47 -12.44
C ILE A 243 28.28 -21.04 -11.46
N ALA A 244 28.96 -21.98 -10.81
CA ALA A 244 30.03 -21.67 -9.84
C ALA A 244 31.22 -20.97 -10.50
N ARG A 245 31.46 -21.21 -11.81
CA ARG A 245 32.52 -20.57 -12.56
C ARG A 245 32.17 -19.14 -12.97
N ILE A 246 30.94 -18.93 -13.43
CA ILE A 246 30.46 -17.62 -13.89
C ILE A 246 30.08 -16.71 -12.72
N PHE A 247 29.51 -17.31 -11.68
CA PHE A 247 29.10 -16.62 -10.47
C PHE A 247 29.81 -17.23 -9.24
N PRO A 248 31.02 -16.79 -8.90
CA PRO A 248 31.78 -17.36 -7.78
C PRO A 248 31.13 -17.25 -6.41
N SER A 249 30.20 -16.28 -6.27
CA SER A 249 29.39 -16.07 -5.06
C SER A 249 28.08 -16.87 -5.04
N ALA A 250 27.82 -17.70 -6.06
CA ALA A 250 26.60 -18.51 -6.13
C ALA A 250 26.58 -19.56 -5.01
N THR A 251 25.46 -19.65 -4.31
CA THR A 251 25.23 -20.69 -3.28
C THR A 251 24.02 -21.52 -3.68
N PRO A 252 24.09 -22.87 -3.64
CA PRO A 252 22.95 -23.71 -3.94
C PRO A 252 21.84 -23.51 -2.90
N VAL A 253 20.59 -23.63 -3.34
CA VAL A 253 19.43 -23.60 -2.44
C VAL A 253 19.22 -24.98 -1.86
N GLU A 254 19.23 -25.10 -0.54
CA GLU A 254 19.09 -26.37 0.16
C GLU A 254 17.73 -27.04 -0.19
N GLY A 255 17.78 -28.34 -0.51
CA GLY A 255 16.60 -29.13 -0.88
C GLY A 255 16.02 -28.84 -2.28
N ARG A 256 16.65 -27.98 -3.11
CA ARG A 256 16.20 -27.69 -4.47
C ARG A 256 17.35 -27.91 -5.47
N ALA A 257 17.28 -29.03 -6.19
CA ALA A 257 18.19 -29.25 -7.30
C ALA A 257 17.95 -28.19 -8.39
N ASN A 258 18.99 -27.63 -8.97
CA ASN A 258 18.93 -26.63 -10.04
C ASN A 258 18.52 -25.20 -9.62
N GLU A 259 18.51 -24.87 -8.32
CA GLU A 259 18.29 -23.49 -7.85
C GLU A 259 19.53 -22.98 -7.10
N TRP A 260 19.92 -21.72 -7.39
CA TRP A 260 21.04 -21.03 -6.73
C TRP A 260 20.66 -19.63 -6.31
N ARG A 261 21.34 -19.12 -5.28
CA ARG A 261 21.32 -17.72 -4.89
C ARG A 261 22.53 -17.03 -5.49
N LEU A 262 22.29 -15.91 -6.15
CA LEU A 262 23.31 -15.05 -6.73
C LEU A 262 23.25 -13.69 -6.04
N ARG A 263 24.38 -13.16 -5.61
CA ARG A 263 24.47 -11.80 -5.08
C ARG A 263 25.21 -10.91 -6.05
N GLY A 264 24.60 -9.81 -6.48
CA GLY A 264 25.23 -8.87 -7.39
C GLY A 264 24.29 -7.76 -7.83
N ARG A 265 24.83 -6.85 -8.64
CA ARG A 265 24.05 -5.79 -9.30
C ARG A 265 23.45 -6.32 -10.59
N VAL A 266 22.29 -5.80 -10.98
CA VAL A 266 21.58 -6.25 -12.20
C VAL A 266 22.47 -6.25 -13.46
N PRO A 267 23.28 -5.21 -13.75
CA PRO A 267 24.15 -5.23 -14.94
C PRO A 267 25.25 -6.31 -14.90
N GLU A 268 25.76 -6.65 -13.70
CA GLU A 268 26.77 -7.71 -13.51
C GLU A 268 26.13 -9.08 -13.70
N LEU A 269 24.97 -9.28 -13.09
CA LEU A 269 24.20 -10.52 -13.20
C LEU A 269 23.75 -10.78 -14.63
N ASN A 270 23.28 -9.75 -15.37
CA ASN A 270 22.89 -9.88 -16.77
C ASN A 270 24.05 -10.32 -17.67
N ARG A 271 25.27 -9.85 -17.44
CA ARG A 271 26.45 -10.32 -18.17
C ARG A 271 26.69 -11.81 -17.92
N GLY A 272 26.69 -12.23 -16.66
CA GLY A 272 26.88 -13.63 -16.29
C GLY A 272 25.73 -14.53 -16.81
N LEU A 273 24.47 -14.04 -16.81
CA LEU A 273 23.35 -14.76 -17.42
C LEU A 273 23.55 -14.96 -18.91
N SER A 274 24.04 -13.95 -19.62
CA SER A 274 24.34 -14.06 -21.06
C SER A 274 25.42 -15.10 -21.36
N GLU A 275 26.49 -15.15 -20.53
CA GLU A 275 27.53 -16.16 -20.62
C GLU A 275 27.01 -17.58 -20.31
N LEU A 276 26.12 -17.69 -19.31
CA LEU A 276 25.50 -18.96 -18.94
C LEU A 276 24.62 -19.53 -20.06
N ILE A 277 23.80 -18.67 -20.68
CA ILE A 277 22.97 -19.04 -21.83
C ILE A 277 23.83 -19.42 -23.03
N ALA A 278 24.89 -18.67 -23.31
CA ALA A 278 25.84 -18.97 -24.40
C ALA A 278 26.56 -20.31 -24.19
N ALA A 279 26.75 -20.75 -22.94
CA ALA A 279 27.29 -22.05 -22.58
C ALA A 279 26.28 -23.20 -22.67
N GLY A 280 25.05 -22.95 -23.13
CA GLY A 280 24.00 -23.95 -23.36
C GLY A 280 23.08 -24.20 -22.15
N ALA A 281 23.14 -23.37 -21.13
CA ALA A 281 22.21 -23.45 -20.01
C ALA A 281 20.83 -22.87 -20.38
N VAL A 282 19.77 -23.43 -19.85
CA VAL A 282 18.41 -22.90 -19.93
C VAL A 282 18.04 -22.26 -18.60
N VAL A 283 17.89 -20.95 -18.61
CA VAL A 283 17.37 -20.22 -17.43
C VAL A 283 15.85 -20.36 -17.38
N VAL A 284 15.37 -21.11 -16.39
CA VAL A 284 13.94 -21.37 -16.19
C VAL A 284 13.29 -20.22 -15.43
N ALA A 285 14.00 -19.67 -14.44
CA ALA A 285 13.54 -18.53 -13.65
C ALA A 285 14.74 -17.70 -13.16
N PHE A 286 14.55 -16.39 -13.10
CA PHE A 286 15.46 -15.46 -12.47
C PHE A 286 14.66 -14.35 -11.81
N ALA A 287 14.74 -14.26 -10.49
CA ALA A 287 13.98 -13.27 -9.72
C ALA A 287 14.75 -12.87 -8.45
N PRO A 288 14.57 -11.64 -7.95
CA PRO A 288 15.07 -11.28 -6.63
C PRO A 288 14.50 -12.21 -5.56
N GLU A 289 15.32 -12.64 -4.59
CA GLU A 289 14.89 -13.53 -3.50
C GLU A 289 13.97 -12.81 -2.51
N SER A 290 14.22 -11.52 -2.29
CA SER A 290 13.32 -10.60 -1.61
C SER A 290 13.29 -9.29 -2.36
N SER A 291 12.17 -8.60 -2.33
CA SER A 291 12.12 -7.26 -2.90
C SER A 291 13.03 -6.31 -2.10
N ARG A 292 13.47 -5.21 -2.72
CA ARG A 292 14.24 -4.18 -2.02
C ARG A 292 13.47 -3.67 -0.80
N LEU A 293 12.19 -3.40 -0.98
CA LEU A 293 11.34 -2.94 0.10
C LEU A 293 11.24 -3.95 1.24
N GLU A 294 11.18 -5.25 0.93
CA GLU A 294 11.17 -6.32 1.92
C GLU A 294 12.49 -6.40 2.71
N SER A 295 13.62 -6.25 2.03
CA SER A 295 14.94 -6.21 2.66
C SER A 295 15.09 -5.00 3.58
N GLU A 296 14.67 -3.81 3.11
CA GLU A 296 14.67 -2.58 3.88
C GLU A 296 13.72 -2.64 5.08
N PHE A 297 12.58 -3.27 4.90
CA PHE A 297 11.60 -3.50 5.96
C PHE A 297 12.17 -4.40 7.06
N ARG A 298 12.79 -5.52 6.69
CA ARG A 298 13.46 -6.42 7.65
C ARG A 298 14.56 -5.69 8.42
N ALA A 299 15.41 -4.95 7.72
CA ALA A 299 16.46 -4.16 8.37
C ALA A 299 15.91 -3.13 9.36
N ALA A 300 14.77 -2.50 9.03
CA ALA A 300 14.14 -1.50 9.90
C ALA A 300 13.43 -2.11 11.11
N VAL A 301 12.91 -3.34 10.99
CA VAL A 301 12.08 -3.99 12.02
C VAL A 301 12.89 -4.99 12.87
N GLU A 302 13.84 -5.74 12.27
CA GLU A 302 14.62 -6.81 12.90
C GLU A 302 16.02 -6.36 13.33
N GLY A 303 16.51 -5.24 12.78
CA GLY A 303 17.87 -4.74 12.98
C GLY A 303 18.14 -4.06 14.32
N ARG A 304 17.32 -4.32 15.35
CA ARG A 304 17.50 -3.80 16.72
C ARG A 304 17.72 -4.90 17.73
#